data_d060ec321e97c905cd7380a4d37d662f
#
_entry.id   d060ec321e97c905cd7380a4d37d662f
#
_cell.length_a   1.000
_cell.length_b   1.000
_cell.length_c   1.000
_cell.angle_alpha   90.00
_cell.angle_beta   90.00
_cell.angle_gamma   90.00
#
_symmetry.space_group_name_H-M   'P 1'
#
loop_
_entity.id
_entity.type
_entity.pdbx_description
1 polymer ?
#
loop_
_entity_poly.entity_id
_entity_poly.type
_entity_poly.pdbx_seq_one_letter_code
_entity_poly.pdbx_strand_id
1 'polypeptide(L)'
;MNTPSARIAVVIPCFRVREQVLDVIAAIGPEVGWIFAVDDACPEHSGRWIEEHCRDPRVKVLRHEVNQGVGGAVMTGYRAALETASEVIVKIEGDGQMDPAL
;
A
#
# COMPACT_ATOMS: atom_id res chain seq x y z
N MET A 1 -18.50 -1.34 19.59
CA MET A 1 -18.07 -1.67 19.30
C MET A 1 -17.08 -1.60 19.01
N ASN A 2 -16.60 -1.59 18.97
CA ASN A 2 -15.76 -1.56 18.62
C ASN A 2 -15.16 -2.06 17.93
N THR A 3 -14.69 -1.97 17.33
CA THR A 3 -14.23 -2.47 16.55
C THR A 3 -13.09 -2.62 16.41
N PRO A 4 -12.76 -2.90 16.23
CA PRO A 4 -11.75 -3.11 16.15
C PRO A 4 -10.85 -3.54 15.61
N SER A 5 -10.79 -3.79 15.13
CA SER A 5 -10.06 -4.54 14.66
C SER A 5 -9.27 -4.22 13.63
N ALA A 6 -9.04 -3.24 13.17
CA ALA A 6 -8.12 -2.87 12.17
C ALA A 6 -6.71 -2.88 12.74
N ARG A 7 -6.13 -4.06 12.76
CA ARG A 7 -4.81 -4.25 13.35
C ARG A 7 -3.75 -4.59 12.32
N ILE A 8 -4.14 -4.62 11.06
CA ILE A 8 -3.25 -5.02 9.97
C ILE A 8 -2.93 -3.78 9.15
N ALA A 9 -1.65 -3.58 8.91
CA ALA A 9 -1.19 -2.59 7.94
C ALA A 9 -0.70 -3.33 6.70
N VAL A 10 -1.04 -2.81 5.53
CA VAL A 10 -0.62 -3.37 4.26
C VAL A 10 0.38 -2.42 3.62
N VAL A 11 1.45 -2.97 3.08
CA VAL A 11 2.46 -2.23 2.33
C VAL A 11 2.43 -2.70 0.89
N ILE A 12 2.23 -1.78 -0.04
CA ILE A 12 2.16 -2.07 -1.47
C ILE A 12 3.28 -1.33 -2.17
N PRO A 13 4.40 -2.01 -2.51
CA PRO A 13 5.40 -1.35 -3.34
C PRO A 13 4.84 -1.14 -4.73
N CYS A 14 4.95 0.08 -5.24
CA CYS A 14 4.35 0.47 -6.51
C CYS A 14 5.41 0.89 -7.51
N PHE A 15 5.55 0.09 -8.55
CA PHE A 15 6.39 0.43 -9.69
C PHE A 15 5.74 -0.15 -10.92
N ARG A 16 5.26 0.73 -11.82
CA ARG A 16 4.57 0.34 -13.05
C ARG A 16 3.34 -0.52 -12.79
N VAL A 17 2.56 -0.15 -11.76
CA VAL A 17 1.35 -0.90 -11.38
C VAL A 17 0.09 -0.07 -11.50
N ARG A 18 0.17 1.05 -12.22
CA ARG A 18 -0.91 2.03 -12.28
C ARG A 18 -2.25 1.42 -12.68
N GLU A 19 -2.23 0.46 -13.62
CA GLU A 19 -3.47 -0.10 -14.13
C GLU A 19 -4.10 -1.13 -13.19
N GLN A 20 -3.31 -1.73 -12.29
CA GLN A 20 -3.78 -2.80 -11.43
C GLN A 20 -3.97 -2.38 -9.99
N VAL A 21 -3.27 -1.34 -9.55
CA VAL A 21 -3.15 -1.07 -8.12
C VAL A 21 -4.47 -0.69 -7.48
N LEU A 22 -5.35 -0.01 -8.19
CA LEU A 22 -6.64 0.37 -7.61
C LEU A 22 -7.52 -0.86 -7.35
N ASP A 23 -7.46 -1.85 -8.25
CA ASP A 23 -8.19 -3.10 -8.04
C ASP A 23 -7.62 -3.88 -6.87
N VAL A 24 -6.30 -3.87 -6.71
CA VAL A 24 -5.66 -4.51 -5.56
C VAL A 24 -6.14 -3.86 -4.27
N ILE A 25 -6.15 -2.53 -4.22
CA ILE A 25 -6.60 -1.81 -3.03
C ILE A 25 -8.07 -2.11 -2.75
N ALA A 26 -8.90 -2.14 -3.79
CA ALA A 26 -10.33 -2.40 -3.61
C ALA A 26 -10.62 -3.78 -3.06
N ALA A 27 -9.72 -4.74 -3.27
CA ALA A 27 -9.89 -6.10 -2.78
C ALA A 27 -9.46 -6.27 -1.31
N ILE A 28 -8.86 -5.24 -0.71
CA ILE A 28 -8.38 -5.33 0.66
C ILE A 28 -9.55 -5.13 1.62
N GLY A 29 -9.77 -6.11 2.47
CA GLY A 29 -10.94 -6.16 3.35
C GLY A 29 -10.87 -5.19 4.52
N PRO A 30 -11.96 -5.14 5.29
CA PRO A 30 -12.08 -4.16 6.39
C PRO A 30 -11.21 -4.46 7.60
N GLU A 31 -10.63 -5.64 7.68
CA GLU A 31 -9.72 -6.00 8.77
C GLU A 31 -8.40 -5.23 8.67
N VAL A 32 -8.11 -4.61 7.54
CA VAL A 32 -6.92 -3.80 7.35
C VAL A 32 -7.23 -2.35 7.71
N GLY A 33 -6.41 -1.78 8.57
CA GLY A 33 -6.62 -0.39 9.04
C GLY A 33 -5.78 0.64 8.32
N TRP A 34 -4.65 0.24 7.75
CA TRP A 34 -3.73 1.16 7.08
C TRP A 34 -3.22 0.52 5.80
N ILE A 35 -3.14 1.31 4.74
CA ILE A 35 -2.59 0.86 3.46
C ILE A 35 -1.55 1.88 3.02
N PHE A 36 -0.29 1.46 2.98
CA PHE A 36 0.80 2.32 2.54
C PHE A 36 1.22 1.92 1.14
N ALA A 37 0.91 2.78 0.18
CA ALA A 37 1.32 2.59 -1.20
C ALA A 37 2.61 3.37 -1.42
N VAL A 38 3.71 2.67 -1.69
CA VAL A 38 5.02 3.29 -1.82
C VAL A 38 5.38 3.39 -3.30
N ASP A 39 5.36 4.61 -3.81
CA ASP A 39 5.73 4.91 -5.18
C ASP A 39 7.25 5.00 -5.25
N ASP A 40 7.87 4.00 -5.85
CA ASP A 40 9.33 3.87 -5.89
C ASP A 40 9.90 4.59 -7.12
N ALA A 41 9.63 5.88 -7.21
CA ALA A 41 10.04 6.73 -8.34
C ALA A 41 9.53 6.15 -9.66
N CYS A 42 8.26 5.78 -9.68
CA CYS A 42 7.64 5.11 -10.82
C CYS A 42 7.48 6.08 -12.00
N PRO A 43 7.95 5.71 -13.20
CA PRO A 43 7.78 6.58 -14.36
C PRO A 43 6.33 6.78 -14.77
N GLU A 44 5.44 5.90 -14.35
CA GLU A 44 4.00 6.05 -14.59
C GLU A 44 3.30 6.87 -13.52
N HIS A 45 4.04 7.34 -12.51
CA HIS A 45 3.49 8.14 -11.41
C HIS A 45 2.34 7.42 -10.70
N SER A 46 2.58 6.17 -10.32
CA SER A 46 1.56 5.35 -9.66
C SER A 46 1.02 6.00 -8.40
N GLY A 47 1.88 6.65 -7.62
CA GLY A 47 1.44 7.34 -6.41
C GLY A 47 0.46 8.45 -6.70
N ARG A 48 0.76 9.27 -7.70
CA ARG A 48 -0.13 10.34 -8.10
C ARG A 48 -1.45 9.80 -8.61
N TRP A 49 -1.41 8.72 -9.39
CA TRP A 49 -2.60 8.05 -9.89
C TRP A 49 -3.50 7.61 -8.74
N ILE A 50 -2.89 7.00 -7.73
CA ILE A 50 -3.64 6.55 -6.55
C ILE A 50 -4.28 7.75 -5.84
N GLU A 51 -3.52 8.81 -5.63
CA GLU A 51 -4.05 9.99 -4.94
C GLU A 51 -5.22 10.61 -5.67
N GLU A 52 -5.19 10.57 -7.00
CA GLU A 52 -6.24 11.19 -7.80
C GLU A 52 -7.49 10.33 -7.93
N HIS A 53 -7.36 9.02 -7.84
CA HIS A 53 -8.45 8.11 -8.18
C HIS A 53 -8.91 7.23 -7.02
N CYS A 54 -8.13 7.10 -5.96
CA CYS A 54 -8.50 6.25 -4.84
C CYS A 54 -9.26 7.06 -3.79
N ARG A 55 -10.41 6.53 -3.36
CA ARG A 55 -11.23 7.18 -2.35
C ARG A 55 -11.16 6.47 -1.00
N ASP A 56 -10.33 5.47 -0.86
CA ASP A 56 -10.20 4.71 0.37
C ASP A 56 -9.42 5.53 1.40
N PRO A 57 -10.03 5.91 2.52
CA PRO A 57 -9.34 6.77 3.50
C PRO A 57 -8.18 6.09 4.22
N ARG A 58 -8.06 4.76 4.12
CA ARG A 58 -6.93 4.04 4.73
C ARG A 58 -5.63 4.23 3.98
N VAL A 59 -5.68 4.69 2.73
CA VAL A 59 -4.52 4.73 1.84
C VAL A 59 -3.70 5.97 2.11
N LYS A 60 -2.41 5.77 2.31
CA LYS A 60 -1.43 6.85 2.35
C LYS A 60 -0.35 6.54 1.32
N VAL A 61 -0.06 7.51 0.47
CA VAL A 61 0.95 7.36 -0.56
C VAL A 61 2.28 7.90 -0.04
N LEU A 62 3.33 7.10 -0.17
CA LEU A 62 4.69 7.49 0.16
C LEU A 62 5.49 7.46 -1.15
N ARG A 63 6.38 8.43 -1.35
CA ARG A 63 7.11 8.55 -2.61
C ARG A 63 8.60 8.59 -2.39
N HIS A 64 9.32 7.91 -3.25
CA HIS A 64 10.77 8.03 -3.34
C HIS A 64 11.12 8.98 -4.47
N GLU A 65 12.15 9.79 -4.28
CA GLU A 65 12.66 10.64 -5.36
C GLU A 65 13.53 9.85 -6.32
N VAL A 66 14.13 8.77 -5.84
CA VAL A 66 15.00 7.92 -6.62
C VAL A 66 14.57 6.48 -6.39
N ASN A 67 14.54 5.69 -7.45
CA ASN A 67 14.18 4.29 -7.35
C ASN A 67 15.12 3.56 -6.41
N GLN A 68 14.57 2.85 -5.43
CA GLN A 68 15.34 2.11 -4.44
C GLN A 68 15.11 0.61 -4.54
N GLY A 69 14.31 0.17 -5.50
CA GLY A 69 13.98 -1.24 -5.65
C GLY A 69 12.88 -1.67 -4.70
N VAL A 70 12.38 -2.89 -4.91
CA VAL A 70 11.26 -3.40 -4.11
C VAL A 70 11.64 -3.51 -2.64
N GLY A 71 12.88 -3.89 -2.33
CA GLY A 71 13.33 -3.97 -0.95
C GLY A 71 13.30 -2.62 -0.26
N GLY A 72 13.77 -1.57 -0.94
CA GLY A 72 13.74 -0.23 -0.38
C GLY A 72 12.31 0.27 -0.19
N ALA A 73 11.43 -0.02 -1.14
CA ALA A 73 10.03 0.37 -1.03
C ALA A 73 9.35 -0.33 0.14
N VAL A 74 9.61 -1.62 0.30
CA VAL A 74 9.06 -2.39 1.42
C VAL A 74 9.53 -1.81 2.75
N MET A 75 10.82 -1.48 2.86
CA MET A 75 11.36 -0.91 4.09
C MET A 75 10.73 0.43 4.42
N THR A 76 10.52 1.28 3.42
CA THR A 76 9.86 2.57 3.63
C THR A 76 8.45 2.37 4.17
N GLY A 77 7.70 1.44 3.57
CA GLY A 77 6.36 1.14 4.03
C GLY A 77 6.34 0.55 5.42
N TYR A 78 7.27 -0.33 5.73
CA TYR A 78 7.37 -0.93 7.06
C TYR A 78 7.65 0.13 8.12
N ARG A 79 8.56 1.07 7.85
CA ARG A 79 8.85 2.13 8.80
C ARG A 79 7.61 2.97 9.10
N ALA A 80 6.84 3.29 8.07
CA ALA A 80 5.60 4.02 8.26
C ALA A 80 4.59 3.21 9.07
N ALA A 81 4.49 1.91 8.79
CA ALA A 81 3.55 1.03 9.48
C ALA A 81 3.91 0.88 10.94
N LEU A 82 5.20 0.88 11.27
CA LEU A 82 5.64 0.75 12.67
C LEU A 82 5.22 1.95 13.52
N GLU A 83 4.86 3.07 12.89
CA GLU A 83 4.38 4.24 13.62
C GLU A 83 2.86 4.20 13.86
N THR A 84 2.19 3.16 13.37
CA THR A 84 0.76 2.99 13.58
C THR A 84 0.52 2.02 14.73
N ALA A 85 -0.75 1.86 15.08
CA ALA A 85 -1.14 0.88 16.09
C ALA A 85 -1.28 -0.53 15.52
N SER A 86 -0.82 -0.77 14.30
CA SER A 86 -0.93 -2.10 13.69
C SER A 86 -0.09 -3.13 14.43
N GLU A 87 -0.59 -4.35 14.46
CA GLU A 87 0.10 -5.48 15.09
C GLU A 87 0.72 -6.41 14.06
N VAL A 88 0.22 -6.36 12.82
CA VAL A 88 0.70 -7.21 11.73
C VAL A 88 0.91 -6.33 10.51
N ILE A 89 2.02 -6.53 9.82
CA ILE A 89 2.34 -5.80 8.60
C ILE A 89 2.48 -6.81 7.47
N VAL A 90 1.71 -6.63 6.41
CA VAL A 90 1.66 -7.55 5.27
C VAL A 90 2.06 -6.81 4.01
N LYS A 91 2.95 -7.41 3.24
CA LYS A 91 3.30 -6.89 1.92
C LYS A 91 2.39 -7.53 0.88
N ILE A 92 1.85 -6.72 -0.02
CA ILE A 92 1.01 -7.18 -1.12
C ILE A 92 1.56 -6.60 -2.42
N GLU A 93 1.58 -7.42 -3.47
CA GLU A 93 2.06 -6.95 -4.77
C GLU A 93 1.02 -6.06 -5.43
N GLY A 94 1.47 -4.89 -5.92
CA GLY A 94 0.57 -3.93 -6.55
C GLY A 94 0.09 -4.35 -7.93
N ASP A 95 0.70 -5.36 -8.53
CA ASP A 95 0.32 -5.84 -9.86
C ASP A 95 -0.70 -6.98 -9.82
N GLY A 96 -1.16 -7.35 -8.63
CA GLY A 96 -2.19 -8.36 -8.50
C GLY A 96 -1.70 -9.79 -8.61
N GLN A 97 -0.40 -10.03 -8.61
CA GLN A 97 0.11 -11.39 -8.70
C GLN A 97 -0.17 -12.20 -7.44
N MET A 98 -0.42 -11.53 -6.33
CA MET A 98 -0.77 -12.19 -5.09
C MET A 98 -2.20 -11.80 -4.75
N ASP A 99 -3.04 -12.78 -4.47
CA ASP A 99 -4.44 -12.53 -4.14
C ASP A 99 -4.52 -11.92 -2.73
N PRO A 100 -4.93 -10.67 -2.59
CA PRO A 100 -4.99 -10.05 -1.27
C PRO A 100 -6.08 -10.63 -0.37
N ALA A 101 -6.98 -11.44 -0.91
CA ALA A 101 -8.00 -12.12 -0.10
C ALA A 101 -7.45 -13.35 0.61
N LEU A 102 -6.28 -13.81 0.23
CA LEU A 102 -5.64 -14.92 0.93
C LEU A 102 -4.85 -14.36 2.11
#